data_abef5e87d1a8e06cec4c2b482d4457b2
#
_entry.id   abef5e87d1a8e06cec4c2b482d4457b2
#
_cell.length_a   1.000
_cell.length_b   1.000
_cell.length_c   1.000
_cell.angle_alpha   90.00
_cell.angle_beta   90.00
_cell.angle_gamma   90.00
#
_symmetry.space_group_name_H-M   'P 1'
#
loop_
_entity.id
_entity.type
_entity.pdbx_description
1 polymer ?
#
loop_
_entity_poly.entity_id
_entity_poly.type
_entity_poly.pdbx_seq_one_letter_code
_entity_poly.pdbx_strand_id
1 'polypeptide(L)'
;VYSLKHVRRLKRLMLQYDIVHTHNTSPQLFAAMAKAKCKTRLVTTEHSTNNRRRTLKGYGWVDRWMYRRYDKIVCISDIAKEKLLDHIGHKYASEVLTINNGVDVQRFYVAEEAEGLRTPDTFATVMVAGFREAKDQDTLVRAIALLPAQYRLWLVGDGVRRAELESSILSAGVSERVSLLGVRSDVPQVLKSADVVVMSSHWEGLSLSNIEGMSSGRPFIA
;
A
#
# COMPACT_ATOMS: atom_id res chain seq x y z
N VAL A 1 -22.44 -2.16 -8.26
CA VAL A 1 -21.18 -1.58 -8.70
C VAL A 1 -20.87 -1.94 -10.17
N TYR A 2 -21.12 -3.16 -10.62
CA TYR A 2 -20.82 -3.64 -11.96
C TYR A 2 -22.00 -3.41 -12.93
N SER A 3 -22.10 -2.22 -13.55
CA SER A 3 -23.14 -1.89 -14.50
C SER A 3 -22.56 -1.48 -15.87
N LEU A 4 -23.09 -2.03 -16.96
CA LEU A 4 -22.70 -1.66 -18.32
C LEU A 4 -22.95 -0.17 -18.65
N LYS A 5 -23.84 0.51 -17.90
CA LYS A 5 -24.03 1.96 -18.00
C LYS A 5 -22.73 2.71 -17.70
N HIS A 6 -21.92 2.23 -16.74
CA HIS A 6 -20.62 2.83 -16.41
C HIS A 6 -19.62 2.71 -17.55
N VAL A 7 -19.61 1.59 -18.29
CA VAL A 7 -18.75 1.41 -19.47
C VAL A 7 -19.05 2.45 -20.55
N ARG A 8 -20.34 2.67 -20.86
CA ARG A 8 -20.74 3.67 -21.86
C ARG A 8 -20.35 5.09 -21.44
N ARG A 9 -20.57 5.44 -20.16
CA ARG A 9 -20.18 6.75 -19.61
C ARG A 9 -18.66 6.92 -19.64
N LEU A 10 -17.92 5.92 -19.20
CA LEU A 10 -16.45 5.92 -19.22
C LEU A 10 -15.93 6.08 -20.65
N LYS A 11 -16.50 5.38 -21.63
CA LYS A 11 -16.11 5.51 -23.04
C LYS A 11 -16.25 6.96 -23.55
N ARG A 12 -17.36 7.65 -23.22
CA ARG A 12 -17.54 9.06 -23.59
C ARG A 12 -16.49 9.97 -22.98
N LEU A 13 -16.12 9.72 -21.72
CA LEU A 13 -15.05 10.46 -21.05
C LEU A 13 -13.69 10.17 -21.69
N MET A 14 -13.37 8.92 -21.95
CA MET A 14 -12.10 8.51 -22.55
C MET A 14 -11.84 9.18 -23.90
N LEU A 15 -12.88 9.44 -24.70
CA LEU A 15 -12.74 10.12 -25.99
C LEU A 15 -12.24 11.58 -25.87
N GLN A 16 -12.25 12.16 -24.68
CA GLN A 16 -11.81 13.53 -24.40
C GLN A 16 -10.33 13.62 -23.99
N TYR A 17 -9.64 12.45 -23.88
CA TYR A 17 -8.28 12.37 -23.39
C TYR A 17 -7.42 11.53 -24.32
N ASP A 18 -6.16 11.90 -24.45
CA ASP A 18 -5.16 11.14 -25.21
C ASP A 18 -4.74 9.87 -24.47
N ILE A 19 -4.64 9.97 -23.14
CA ILE A 19 -4.22 8.87 -22.26
C ILE A 19 -5.21 8.74 -21.09
N VAL A 20 -5.57 7.53 -20.77
CA VAL A 20 -6.31 7.18 -19.55
C VAL A 20 -5.48 6.19 -18.73
N HIS A 21 -5.15 6.59 -17.52
CA HIS A 21 -4.38 5.78 -16.58
C HIS A 21 -5.33 5.20 -15.52
N THR A 22 -5.28 3.89 -15.33
CA THR A 22 -6.12 3.19 -14.37
C THR A 22 -5.30 2.58 -13.24
N HIS A 23 -5.90 2.57 -12.05
CA HIS A 23 -5.37 1.93 -10.87
C HIS A 23 -6.42 0.98 -10.30
N ASN A 24 -5.98 -0.17 -9.82
CA ASN A 24 -6.84 -1.22 -9.26
C ASN A 24 -7.74 -1.96 -10.27
N THR A 25 -8.21 -3.10 -9.83
CA THR A 25 -8.90 -4.12 -10.60
C THR A 25 -10.16 -3.65 -11.33
N SER A 26 -11.08 -2.98 -10.62
CA SER A 26 -12.38 -2.62 -11.24
C SER A 26 -12.22 -1.54 -12.30
N PRO A 27 -11.50 -0.43 -12.08
CA PRO A 27 -11.19 0.53 -13.14
C PRO A 27 -10.47 -0.08 -14.34
N GLN A 28 -9.52 -1.01 -14.12
CA GLN A 28 -8.84 -1.72 -15.20
C GLN A 28 -9.83 -2.46 -16.11
N LEU A 29 -10.73 -3.25 -15.53
CA LEU A 29 -11.70 -4.02 -16.28
C LEU A 29 -12.65 -3.11 -17.09
N PHE A 30 -13.20 -2.07 -16.45
CA PHE A 30 -14.13 -1.15 -17.10
C PHE A 30 -13.47 -0.35 -18.24
N ALA A 31 -12.21 0.10 -18.05
CA ALA A 31 -11.49 0.81 -19.09
C ALA A 31 -11.15 -0.11 -20.28
N ALA A 32 -10.75 -1.35 -20.02
CA ALA A 32 -10.53 -2.35 -21.07
C ALA A 32 -11.81 -2.63 -21.88
N MET A 33 -12.97 -2.71 -21.22
CA MET A 33 -14.28 -2.85 -21.90
C MET A 33 -14.63 -1.61 -22.71
N ALA A 34 -14.33 -0.41 -22.20
CA ALA A 34 -14.63 0.86 -22.86
C ALA A 34 -13.69 1.17 -24.04
N LYS A 35 -12.49 0.59 -24.08
CA LYS A 35 -11.45 0.83 -25.11
C LYS A 35 -11.92 0.52 -26.54
N ALA A 36 -12.95 -0.33 -26.74
CA ALA A 36 -13.38 -0.75 -28.07
C ALA A 36 -13.65 0.45 -29.00
N LYS A 37 -12.90 0.51 -30.13
CA LYS A 37 -12.96 1.59 -31.15
C LYS A 37 -12.62 2.99 -30.59
N CYS A 38 -11.82 3.07 -29.49
CA CYS A 38 -11.35 4.32 -28.93
C CYS A 38 -9.83 4.48 -29.21
N LYS A 39 -9.42 5.67 -29.69
CA LYS A 39 -8.01 5.97 -29.98
C LYS A 39 -7.20 6.28 -28.72
N THR A 40 -7.86 6.62 -27.62
CA THR A 40 -7.23 6.91 -26.31
C THR A 40 -6.29 5.80 -25.91
N ARG A 41 -5.09 6.10 -25.52
CA ARG A 41 -4.12 5.12 -24.99
C ARG A 41 -4.49 4.74 -23.57
N LEU A 42 -4.39 3.45 -23.25
CA LEU A 42 -4.63 2.94 -21.91
C LEU A 42 -3.31 2.59 -21.24
N VAL A 43 -3.13 3.10 -20.04
CA VAL A 43 -2.04 2.74 -19.12
C VAL A 43 -2.65 2.23 -17.82
N THR A 44 -2.02 1.28 -17.17
CA THR A 44 -2.43 0.83 -15.84
C THR A 44 -1.22 0.63 -14.95
N THR A 45 -1.43 0.78 -13.62
CA THR A 45 -0.41 0.44 -12.62
C THR A 45 -0.88 -0.74 -11.77
N GLU A 46 -0.04 -1.75 -11.67
CA GLU A 46 -0.16 -2.88 -10.74
C GLU A 46 0.55 -2.54 -9.42
N HIS A 47 -0.25 -2.46 -8.34
CA HIS A 47 0.21 -2.06 -7.01
C HIS A 47 0.51 -3.25 -6.08
N SER A 48 0.34 -4.48 -6.56
CA SER A 48 0.46 -5.66 -5.71
C SER A 48 1.17 -6.80 -6.44
N THR A 49 2.00 -7.51 -5.70
CA THR A 49 2.61 -8.77 -6.14
C THR A 49 1.61 -9.92 -6.13
N ASN A 50 0.56 -9.82 -5.29
CA ASN A 50 -0.47 -10.85 -5.16
C ASN A 50 -1.86 -10.26 -5.43
N ASN A 51 -2.60 -10.90 -6.32
CA ASN A 51 -3.97 -10.50 -6.64
C ASN A 51 -4.88 -11.73 -6.51
N ARG A 52 -5.86 -11.66 -5.60
CA ARG A 52 -6.81 -12.74 -5.34
C ARG A 52 -7.48 -13.31 -6.60
N ARG A 53 -7.65 -12.50 -7.66
CA ARG A 53 -8.19 -12.98 -8.94
C ARG A 53 -7.30 -14.02 -9.62
N ARG A 54 -5.98 -13.94 -9.42
CA ARG A 54 -5.03 -14.85 -10.04
C ARG A 54 -5.15 -16.29 -9.52
N THR A 55 -5.76 -16.47 -8.33
CA THR A 55 -6.01 -17.80 -7.74
C THR A 55 -7.34 -18.42 -8.19
N LEU A 56 -8.22 -17.66 -8.85
CA LEU A 56 -9.51 -18.15 -9.32
C LEU A 56 -9.34 -18.89 -10.64
N LYS A 57 -9.75 -20.17 -10.67
CA LYS A 57 -9.73 -21.01 -11.89
C LYS A 57 -10.52 -20.34 -13.01
N GLY A 58 -9.92 -20.24 -14.20
CA GLY A 58 -10.54 -19.63 -15.39
C GLY A 58 -10.42 -18.10 -15.48
N TYR A 59 -10.12 -17.38 -14.40
CA TYR A 59 -10.03 -15.91 -14.42
C TYR A 59 -8.80 -15.39 -15.19
N GLY A 60 -7.76 -16.20 -15.32
CA GLY A 60 -6.58 -15.85 -16.11
C GLY A 60 -6.87 -15.56 -17.59
N TRP A 61 -7.97 -16.11 -18.15
CA TRP A 61 -8.40 -15.77 -19.51
C TRP A 61 -8.96 -14.33 -19.57
N VAL A 62 -9.79 -13.93 -18.59
CA VAL A 62 -10.36 -12.57 -18.48
C VAL A 62 -9.23 -11.56 -18.27
N ASP A 63 -8.28 -11.86 -17.39
CA ASP A 63 -7.13 -11.00 -17.14
C ASP A 63 -6.27 -10.81 -18.39
N ARG A 64 -5.93 -11.91 -19.09
CA ARG A 64 -5.18 -11.83 -20.36
C ARG A 64 -5.92 -11.01 -21.41
N TRP A 65 -7.24 -11.16 -21.53
CA TRP A 65 -8.05 -10.36 -22.43
C TRP A 65 -8.02 -8.88 -22.00
N MET A 66 -8.13 -8.58 -20.73
CA MET A 66 -8.10 -7.23 -20.16
C MET A 66 -6.76 -6.54 -20.43
N TYR A 67 -5.63 -7.18 -20.04
CA TYR A 67 -4.30 -6.62 -20.20
C TYR A 67 -3.90 -6.38 -21.67
N ARG A 68 -4.37 -7.20 -22.60
CA ARG A 68 -4.19 -6.97 -24.06
C ARG A 68 -4.78 -5.66 -24.58
N ARG A 69 -5.64 -5.01 -23.82
CA ARG A 69 -6.24 -3.73 -24.17
C ARG A 69 -5.41 -2.52 -23.74
N TYR A 70 -4.40 -2.76 -22.92
CA TYR A 70 -3.51 -1.74 -22.42
C TYR A 70 -2.31 -1.56 -23.34
N ASP A 71 -1.98 -0.29 -23.61
CA ASP A 71 -0.83 0.10 -24.42
C ASP A 71 0.47 -0.01 -23.59
N LYS A 72 0.38 0.25 -22.26
CA LYS A 72 1.45 0.03 -21.30
C LYS A 72 0.90 -0.39 -19.93
N ILE A 73 1.66 -1.24 -19.25
CA ILE A 73 1.38 -1.72 -17.91
C ILE A 73 2.59 -1.38 -17.05
N VAL A 74 2.39 -0.61 -16.00
CA VAL A 74 3.42 -0.26 -15.03
C VAL A 74 3.30 -1.19 -13.84
N CYS A 75 4.42 -1.77 -13.40
CA CYS A 75 4.53 -2.50 -12.14
C CYS A 75 5.39 -1.70 -11.17
N ILE A 76 5.01 -1.65 -9.89
CA ILE A 76 5.70 -0.87 -8.87
C ILE A 76 7.01 -1.51 -8.37
N SER A 77 7.34 -2.72 -8.84
CA SER A 77 8.60 -3.42 -8.57
C SER A 77 8.85 -4.51 -9.62
N ASP A 78 10.09 -4.97 -9.73
CA ASP A 78 10.44 -6.08 -10.63
C ASP A 78 9.76 -7.38 -10.23
N ILE A 79 9.61 -7.64 -8.94
CA ILE A 79 8.86 -8.80 -8.43
C ILE A 79 7.39 -8.74 -8.89
N ALA A 80 6.76 -7.57 -8.86
CA ALA A 80 5.39 -7.40 -9.34
C ALA A 80 5.30 -7.62 -10.85
N LYS A 81 6.31 -7.18 -11.61
CA LYS A 81 6.43 -7.40 -13.07
C LYS A 81 6.57 -8.88 -13.38
N GLU A 82 7.48 -9.60 -12.74
CA GLU A 82 7.67 -11.03 -12.97
C GLU A 82 6.38 -11.81 -12.67
N LYS A 83 5.79 -11.61 -11.51
CA LYS A 83 4.52 -12.27 -11.15
C LYS A 83 3.37 -11.94 -12.08
N LEU A 84 3.35 -10.73 -12.65
CA LEU A 84 2.37 -10.40 -13.69
C LEU A 84 2.65 -11.15 -14.99
N LEU A 85 3.90 -11.17 -15.44
CA LEU A 85 4.30 -11.88 -16.68
C LEU A 85 4.07 -13.38 -16.59
N ASP A 86 4.33 -14.00 -15.44
CA ASP A 86 3.98 -15.42 -15.19
C ASP A 86 2.49 -15.67 -15.37
N HIS A 87 1.65 -14.72 -14.97
CA HIS A 87 0.19 -14.84 -15.05
C HIS A 87 -0.36 -14.60 -16.47
N ILE A 88 0.11 -13.53 -17.16
CA ILE A 88 -0.42 -13.15 -18.48
C ILE A 88 0.38 -13.72 -19.65
N GLY A 89 1.64 -14.08 -19.41
CA GLY A 89 2.59 -14.62 -20.39
C GLY A 89 3.72 -13.64 -20.73
N HIS A 90 4.95 -14.15 -20.81
CA HIS A 90 6.19 -13.37 -21.05
C HIS A 90 6.26 -12.68 -22.42
N LYS A 91 5.41 -13.05 -23.37
CA LYS A 91 5.29 -12.36 -24.67
C LYS A 91 4.82 -10.90 -24.55
N TYR A 92 4.28 -10.49 -23.38
CA TYR A 92 3.87 -9.11 -23.08
C TYR A 92 4.97 -8.29 -22.39
N ALA A 93 6.23 -8.78 -22.34
CA ALA A 93 7.31 -8.12 -21.62
C ALA A 93 7.64 -6.71 -22.16
N SER A 94 7.41 -6.45 -23.46
CA SER A 94 7.61 -5.13 -24.08
C SER A 94 6.57 -4.07 -23.67
N GLU A 95 5.40 -4.51 -23.24
CA GLU A 95 4.33 -3.64 -22.76
C GLU A 95 4.37 -3.41 -21.25
N VAL A 96 5.11 -4.24 -20.50
CA VAL A 96 5.21 -4.18 -19.04
C VAL A 96 6.52 -3.49 -18.61
N LEU A 97 6.37 -2.36 -17.91
CA LEU A 97 7.49 -1.56 -17.41
C LEU A 97 7.54 -1.63 -15.89
N THR A 98 8.72 -1.60 -15.32
CA THR A 98 8.91 -1.35 -13.89
C THR A 98 9.14 0.14 -13.67
N ILE A 99 8.29 0.76 -12.84
CA ILE A 99 8.49 2.10 -12.29
C ILE A 99 8.26 1.98 -10.79
N ASN A 100 9.35 1.98 -10.06
CA ASN A 100 9.31 1.80 -8.61
C ASN A 100 8.52 2.93 -7.94
N ASN A 101 7.81 2.60 -6.86
CA ASN A 101 7.22 3.59 -5.98
C ASN A 101 8.32 4.53 -5.45
N GLY A 102 7.97 5.79 -5.29
CA GLY A 102 8.84 6.81 -4.73
C GLY A 102 8.09 7.75 -3.79
N VAL A 103 8.83 8.42 -2.94
CA VAL A 103 8.33 9.43 -2.01
C VAL A 103 9.18 10.69 -2.13
N ASP A 104 8.66 11.81 -1.67
CA ASP A 104 9.45 13.03 -1.49
C ASP A 104 10.36 12.85 -0.26
N VAL A 105 11.57 12.33 -0.50
CA VAL A 105 12.56 12.06 0.55
C VAL A 105 12.84 13.32 1.39
N GLN A 106 12.96 14.48 0.74
CA GLN A 106 13.29 15.73 1.42
C GLN A 106 12.20 16.09 2.44
N ARG A 107 10.94 15.92 2.10
CA ARG A 107 9.80 16.18 2.99
C ARG A 107 9.88 15.38 4.30
N PHE A 108 10.34 14.13 4.24
CA PHE A 108 10.48 13.28 5.43
C PHE A 108 11.77 13.55 6.19
N TYR A 109 12.86 13.83 5.47
CA TYR A 109 14.17 14.04 6.08
C TYR A 109 14.26 15.31 6.91
N VAL A 110 13.71 16.44 6.40
CA VAL A 110 13.76 17.74 7.07
C VAL A 110 12.59 17.99 8.04
N ALA A 111 11.67 17.04 8.17
CA ALA A 111 10.55 17.20 9.09
C ALA A 111 11.03 17.41 10.53
N GLU A 112 10.38 18.30 11.24
CA GLU A 112 10.55 18.48 12.68
C GLU A 112 9.75 17.41 13.44
N GLU A 113 10.01 17.22 14.74
CA GLU A 113 9.24 16.31 15.57
C GLU A 113 7.82 16.85 15.80
N ALA A 114 6.83 15.95 15.92
CA ALA A 114 5.47 16.30 16.26
C ALA A 114 5.39 16.76 17.70
N GLU A 115 4.80 17.93 17.93
CA GLU A 115 4.66 18.49 19.26
C GLU A 115 3.84 17.57 20.18
N GLY A 116 4.32 17.39 21.42
CA GLY A 116 3.62 16.63 22.47
C GLY A 116 3.52 15.12 22.26
N LEU A 117 4.12 14.58 21.21
CA LEU A 117 4.05 13.12 20.95
C LEU A 117 5.10 12.35 21.73
N ARG A 118 6.29 12.92 21.88
CA ARG A 118 7.39 12.26 22.57
C ARG A 118 7.28 12.44 24.08
N THR A 119 7.39 11.36 24.83
CA THR A 119 7.48 11.37 26.30
C THR A 119 8.94 11.24 26.71
N PRO A 120 9.44 12.07 27.66
CA PRO A 120 10.81 11.92 28.20
C PRO A 120 11.07 10.50 28.70
N ASP A 121 12.32 10.07 28.63
CA ASP A 121 12.80 8.77 29.13
C ASP A 121 12.10 7.55 28.50
N THR A 122 11.45 7.71 27.36
CA THR A 122 10.83 6.61 26.61
C THR A 122 11.53 6.37 25.28
N PHE A 123 11.52 5.11 24.83
CA PHE A 123 11.96 4.70 23.50
C PHE A 123 10.75 4.43 22.63
N ALA A 124 10.54 5.26 21.64
CA ALA A 124 9.35 5.25 20.79
C ALA A 124 9.56 4.44 19.50
N THR A 125 8.74 3.43 19.31
CA THR A 125 8.66 2.63 18.08
C THR A 125 7.39 3.02 17.33
N VAL A 126 7.47 3.23 16.02
CA VAL A 126 6.29 3.61 15.22
C VAL A 126 6.08 2.70 14.02
N MET A 127 4.81 2.36 13.76
CA MET A 127 4.37 1.72 12.52
C MET A 127 3.29 2.57 11.85
N VAL A 128 3.48 2.88 10.57
CA VAL A 128 2.49 3.59 9.74
C VAL A 128 1.87 2.61 8.76
N ALA A 129 0.66 2.16 9.03
CA ALA A 129 -0.05 1.19 8.18
C ALA A 129 -1.55 1.16 8.44
N GLY A 130 -2.35 0.84 7.42
CA GLY A 130 -3.76 0.51 7.64
C GLY A 130 -3.93 -0.77 8.47
N PHE A 131 -4.92 -0.81 9.37
CA PHE A 131 -5.16 -1.96 10.26
C PHE A 131 -5.83 -3.09 9.49
N ARG A 132 -5.00 -3.97 8.93
CA ARG A 132 -5.38 -5.13 8.13
C ARG A 132 -4.53 -6.34 8.51
N GLU A 133 -5.04 -7.54 8.32
CA GLU A 133 -4.35 -8.80 8.63
C GLU A 133 -2.93 -8.86 8.03
N ALA A 134 -2.77 -8.46 6.78
CA ALA A 134 -1.48 -8.44 6.09
C ALA A 134 -0.40 -7.58 6.77
N LYS A 135 -0.78 -6.64 7.64
CA LYS A 135 0.13 -5.71 8.31
C LYS A 135 0.60 -6.18 9.68
N ASP A 136 -0.08 -7.17 10.26
CA ASP A 136 0.30 -7.89 11.49
C ASP A 136 0.77 -7.00 12.67
N GLN A 137 -0.03 -5.98 12.99
CA GLN A 137 0.23 -5.12 14.16
C GLN A 137 0.27 -5.92 15.47
N ASP A 138 -0.42 -7.06 15.54
CA ASP A 138 -0.45 -7.93 16.71
C ASP A 138 0.93 -8.46 17.09
N THR A 139 1.81 -8.71 16.12
CA THR A 139 3.21 -9.07 16.39
C THR A 139 3.94 -7.97 17.15
N LEU A 140 3.72 -6.70 16.80
CA LEU A 140 4.33 -5.58 17.52
C LEU A 140 3.75 -5.40 18.93
N VAL A 141 2.45 -5.62 19.11
CA VAL A 141 1.79 -5.59 20.43
C VAL A 141 2.40 -6.67 21.34
N ARG A 142 2.59 -7.90 20.84
CA ARG A 142 3.28 -8.97 21.59
C ARG A 142 4.73 -8.62 21.89
N ALA A 143 5.44 -8.03 20.94
CA ALA A 143 6.83 -7.62 21.14
C ALA A 143 6.96 -6.57 22.26
N ILE A 144 6.10 -5.55 22.29
CA ILE A 144 6.09 -4.53 23.35
C ILE A 144 5.82 -5.15 24.72
N ALA A 145 5.01 -6.19 24.81
CA ALA A 145 4.77 -6.90 26.07
C ALA A 145 6.04 -7.54 26.64
N LEU A 146 6.96 -7.95 25.79
CA LEU A 146 8.24 -8.57 26.17
C LEU A 146 9.37 -7.57 26.46
N LEU A 147 9.23 -6.32 26.03
CA LEU A 147 10.24 -5.28 26.18
C LEU A 147 10.12 -4.56 27.53
N PRO A 148 11.22 -3.93 28.03
CA PRO A 148 11.21 -3.11 29.24
C PRO A 148 10.17 -1.98 29.20
N ALA A 149 9.80 -1.47 30.38
CA ALA A 149 8.67 -0.55 30.55
C ALA A 149 8.82 0.80 29.82
N GLN A 150 10.03 1.23 29.49
CA GLN A 150 10.29 2.48 28.76
C GLN A 150 9.93 2.41 27.27
N TYR A 151 9.75 1.23 26.68
CA TYR A 151 9.41 1.09 25.26
C TYR A 151 7.94 1.42 25.01
N ARG A 152 7.68 2.24 23.97
CA ARG A 152 6.36 2.66 23.52
C ARG A 152 6.14 2.25 22.07
N LEU A 153 4.92 1.96 21.70
CA LEU A 153 4.51 1.66 20.33
C LEU A 153 3.42 2.64 19.88
N TRP A 154 3.68 3.34 18.80
CA TRP A 154 2.69 4.16 18.12
C TRP A 154 2.23 3.45 16.85
N LEU A 155 0.92 3.22 16.74
CA LEU A 155 0.30 2.64 15.55
C LEU A 155 -0.50 3.74 14.84
N VAL A 156 0.01 4.17 13.68
CA VAL A 156 -0.57 5.23 12.85
C VAL A 156 -1.36 4.60 11.72
N GLY A 157 -2.64 4.94 11.64
CA GLY A 157 -3.57 4.43 10.64
C GLY A 157 -4.90 4.03 11.26
N ASP A 158 -5.74 3.44 10.43
CA ASP A 158 -7.02 2.87 10.83
C ASP A 158 -7.39 1.72 9.90
N GLY A 159 -8.42 0.95 10.23
CA GLY A 159 -8.87 -0.14 9.39
C GLY A 159 -9.83 -1.11 10.07
N VAL A 160 -10.22 -2.12 9.32
CA VAL A 160 -11.24 -3.10 9.74
C VAL A 160 -10.87 -3.88 11.00
N ARG A 161 -9.57 -3.99 11.31
CA ARG A 161 -9.06 -4.71 12.48
C ARG A 161 -8.87 -3.84 13.72
N ARG A 162 -9.36 -2.59 13.74
CA ARG A 162 -9.17 -1.69 14.88
C ARG A 162 -9.67 -2.28 16.19
N ALA A 163 -10.91 -2.78 16.23
CA ALA A 163 -11.51 -3.34 17.44
C ALA A 163 -10.76 -4.60 17.95
N GLU A 164 -10.32 -5.45 17.02
CA GLU A 164 -9.51 -6.63 17.36
C GLU A 164 -8.15 -6.22 17.94
N LEU A 165 -7.52 -5.20 17.37
CA LEU A 165 -6.24 -4.67 17.84
C LEU A 165 -6.35 -4.03 19.23
N GLU A 166 -7.41 -3.28 19.50
CA GLU A 166 -7.72 -2.73 20.83
C GLU A 166 -7.89 -3.85 21.87
N SER A 167 -8.60 -4.92 21.51
CA SER A 167 -8.73 -6.11 22.35
C SER A 167 -7.40 -6.81 22.61
N SER A 168 -6.55 -6.91 21.59
CA SER A 168 -5.21 -7.51 21.67
C SER A 168 -4.30 -6.72 22.62
N ILE A 169 -4.32 -5.38 22.53
CA ILE A 169 -3.56 -4.48 23.42
C ILE A 169 -3.98 -4.65 24.87
N LEU A 170 -5.29 -4.69 25.13
CA LEU A 170 -5.85 -4.88 26.47
C LEU A 170 -5.44 -6.24 27.03
N SER A 171 -5.61 -7.31 26.24
CA SER A 171 -5.29 -8.68 26.66
C SER A 171 -3.80 -8.89 26.94
N ALA A 172 -2.93 -8.18 26.22
CA ALA A 172 -1.48 -8.20 26.45
C ALA A 172 -1.04 -7.34 27.65
N GLY A 173 -1.94 -6.57 28.29
CA GLY A 173 -1.62 -5.71 29.43
C GLY A 173 -0.72 -4.52 29.09
N VAL A 174 -0.75 -4.03 27.84
CA VAL A 174 0.16 -2.98 27.34
C VAL A 174 -0.54 -1.67 26.97
N SER A 175 -1.76 -1.46 27.44
CA SER A 175 -2.58 -0.28 27.09
C SER A 175 -1.88 1.05 27.34
N GLU A 176 -1.07 1.16 28.40
CA GLU A 176 -0.30 2.37 28.73
C GLU A 176 0.95 2.56 27.85
N ARG A 177 1.29 1.57 27.03
CA ARG A 177 2.51 1.55 26.19
C ARG A 177 2.24 1.55 24.71
N VAL A 178 1.00 1.29 24.28
CA VAL A 178 0.59 1.25 22.88
C VAL A 178 -0.44 2.33 22.61
N SER A 179 -0.15 3.24 21.70
CA SER A 179 -1.04 4.32 21.31
C SER A 179 -1.55 4.12 19.87
N LEU A 180 -2.86 4.06 19.69
CA LEU A 180 -3.51 4.08 18.37
C LEU A 180 -3.75 5.53 17.97
N LEU A 181 -2.87 6.07 17.12
CA LEU A 181 -2.88 7.50 16.75
C LEU A 181 -3.90 7.86 15.66
N GLY A 182 -4.61 6.85 15.14
CA GLY A 182 -5.55 7.05 14.04
C GLY A 182 -4.87 7.47 12.74
N VAL A 183 -5.67 7.95 11.79
CA VAL A 183 -5.16 8.49 10.51
C VAL A 183 -4.58 9.89 10.76
N ARG A 184 -3.31 10.09 10.36
CA ARG A 184 -2.58 11.34 10.55
C ARG A 184 -2.23 11.98 9.22
N SER A 185 -2.26 13.30 9.15
CA SER A 185 -1.79 14.09 7.99
C SER A 185 -0.34 14.54 8.11
N ASP A 186 0.22 14.50 9.33
CA ASP A 186 1.57 14.90 9.71
C ASP A 186 2.49 13.67 9.92
N VAL A 187 2.36 12.65 9.06
CA VAL A 187 3.17 11.42 9.11
C VAL A 187 4.68 11.70 9.14
N PRO A 188 5.23 12.67 8.35
CA PRO A 188 6.65 12.99 8.43
C PRO A 188 7.11 13.38 9.84
N GLN A 189 6.32 14.20 10.54
CA GLN A 189 6.62 14.66 11.90
C GLN A 189 6.52 13.51 12.91
N VAL A 190 5.51 12.65 12.77
CA VAL A 190 5.34 11.46 13.63
C VAL A 190 6.52 10.51 13.45
N LEU A 191 6.94 10.21 12.22
CA LEU A 191 8.11 9.37 11.95
C LEU A 191 9.38 9.97 12.54
N LYS A 192 9.52 11.31 12.44
CA LYS A 192 10.68 12.04 12.98
C LYS A 192 10.73 12.00 14.51
N SER A 193 9.58 11.92 15.18
CA SER A 193 9.48 11.83 16.65
C SER A 193 9.86 10.44 17.21
N ALA A 194 9.85 9.39 16.38
CA ALA A 194 10.16 8.04 16.84
C ALA A 194 11.68 7.78 16.90
N ASP A 195 12.09 6.83 17.72
CA ASP A 195 13.47 6.34 17.78
C ASP A 195 13.72 5.26 16.72
N VAL A 196 12.69 4.46 16.39
CA VAL A 196 12.76 3.42 15.36
C VAL A 196 11.41 3.29 14.63
N VAL A 197 11.48 3.08 13.33
CA VAL A 197 10.32 2.76 12.49
C VAL A 197 10.30 1.26 12.25
N VAL A 198 9.12 0.64 12.38
CA VAL A 198 8.98 -0.81 12.21
C VAL A 198 7.86 -1.15 11.24
N MET A 199 7.99 -2.29 10.57
CA MET A 199 6.96 -2.85 9.70
C MET A 199 6.91 -4.37 9.89
N SER A 200 5.83 -4.89 10.43
CA SER A 200 5.62 -6.32 10.70
C SER A 200 4.78 -7.04 9.64
N SER A 201 4.65 -6.47 8.46
CA SER A 201 3.79 -7.02 7.40
C SER A 201 4.22 -8.42 6.95
N HIS A 202 3.28 -9.34 6.80
CA HIS A 202 3.54 -10.67 6.26
C HIS A 202 4.00 -10.64 4.79
N TRP A 203 3.53 -9.66 4.01
CA TRP A 203 3.94 -9.45 2.61
C TRP A 203 3.76 -8.00 2.20
N GLU A 204 4.71 -7.52 1.43
CA GLU A 204 4.70 -6.20 0.80
C GLU A 204 5.11 -6.32 -0.67
N GLY A 205 4.68 -5.34 -1.46
CA GLY A 205 5.32 -5.05 -2.73
C GLY A 205 6.51 -4.11 -2.49
N LEU A 206 6.48 -2.92 -3.08
CA LEU A 206 7.33 -1.80 -2.66
C LEU A 206 6.46 -0.83 -1.87
N SER A 207 6.44 -0.99 -0.54
CA SER A 207 5.58 -0.22 0.36
C SER A 207 6.04 1.23 0.45
N LEU A 208 5.13 2.18 0.19
CA LEU A 208 5.40 3.60 0.40
C LEU A 208 5.77 3.88 1.86
N SER A 209 5.05 3.28 2.83
CA SER A 209 5.35 3.47 4.25
C SER A 209 6.76 3.04 4.64
N ASN A 210 7.31 1.99 3.98
CA ASN A 210 8.70 1.58 4.20
C ASN A 210 9.67 2.65 3.69
N ILE A 211 9.44 3.16 2.47
CA ILE A 211 10.28 4.21 1.87
C ILE A 211 10.18 5.50 2.70
N GLU A 212 8.99 5.87 3.15
CA GLU A 212 8.74 7.02 4.03
C GLU A 212 9.49 6.87 5.36
N GLY A 213 9.40 5.69 6.00
CA GLY A 213 10.10 5.38 7.23
C GLY A 213 11.61 5.52 7.09
N MET A 214 12.20 4.91 6.06
CA MET A 214 13.64 5.05 5.76
C MET A 214 14.02 6.50 5.45
N SER A 215 13.15 7.25 4.73
CA SER A 215 13.40 8.64 4.36
C SER A 215 13.39 9.60 5.55
N SER A 216 12.78 9.21 6.68
CA SER A 216 12.80 10.02 7.91
C SER A 216 14.17 10.12 8.55
N GLY A 217 15.14 9.28 8.14
CA GLY A 217 16.47 9.19 8.74
C GLY A 217 16.49 8.46 10.08
N ARG A 218 15.40 7.78 10.44
CA ARG A 218 15.34 6.92 11.64
C ARG A 218 15.70 5.47 11.26
N PRO A 219 16.30 4.69 12.19
CA PRO A 219 16.48 3.26 11.99
C PRO A 219 15.16 2.59 11.58
N PHE A 220 15.24 1.64 10.67
CA PHE A 220 14.07 0.95 10.12
C PHE A 220 14.23 -0.57 10.27
N ILE A 221 13.19 -1.25 10.76
CA ILE A 221 13.13 -2.71 10.94
C ILE A 221 11.90 -3.23 10.17
N ALA A 222 12.08 -4.25 9.31
CA ALA A 222 11.01 -4.94 8.58
C ALA A 222 11.24 -6.45 8.57
#